data_639ed56ef65fc6cc741dd0fcdbc14e6c
#
_entry.id   639ed56ef65fc6cc741dd0fcdbc14e6c
#
_cell.length_a   1.000
_cell.length_b   1.000
_cell.length_c   1.000
_cell.angle_alpha   90.00
_cell.angle_beta   90.00
_cell.angle_gamma   90.00
#
_symmetry.space_group_name_H-M   'P 1'
#
loop_
_entity.id
_entity.type
_entity.pdbx_description
1 polymer ?
#
loop_
_entity_poly.entity_id
_entity_poly.type
_entity_poly.pdbx_seq_one_letter_code
_entity_poly.pdbx_strand_id
1 'polypeptide(L)'
;MSAGAVLRAAVVVFVAAMLQTVIVSSLVAGGGTADVLLVVVVALGLVRGAVPGAVFGFMGGVMVDLVTLDTMGITSLVLTLAGFWAGRYGETTGRDRRFAPVIAVGAITVLAGLFGFVLHYMLGEEVVARHALVTALAPAFVLNLALALPVHALVRRAVGKGARPEASPEVEVMV
;
A
#
# COMPACT_ATOMS: atom_id res chain seq x y z
N MET A 1 12.74 7.46 12.35
CA MET A 1 13.37 6.32 11.63
C MET A 1 14.85 6.59 11.48
N SER A 2 15.71 5.55 11.61
CA SER A 2 17.14 5.72 11.27
C SER A 2 17.31 5.90 9.75
N ALA A 3 18.34 6.65 9.33
CA ALA A 3 18.62 6.88 7.90
C ALA A 3 18.72 5.58 7.09
N GLY A 4 19.33 4.53 7.66
CA GLY A 4 19.40 3.22 7.03
C GLY A 4 18.05 2.53 6.85
N ALA A 5 17.09 2.75 7.75
CA ALA A 5 15.75 2.20 7.60
C ALA A 5 14.94 2.95 6.51
N VAL A 6 15.12 4.26 6.40
CA VAL A 6 14.53 5.07 5.32
C VAL A 6 15.06 4.63 3.96
N LEU A 7 16.38 4.46 3.84
CA LEU A 7 17.00 4.00 2.60
C LEU A 7 16.50 2.61 2.18
N ARG A 8 16.41 1.67 3.11
CA ARG A 8 15.88 0.32 2.80
C ARG A 8 14.41 0.37 2.37
N ALA A 9 13.58 1.18 3.03
CA ALA A 9 12.19 1.36 2.64
C ALA A 9 12.08 1.98 1.24
N ALA A 10 12.89 2.99 0.93
CA ALA A 10 12.93 3.61 -0.39
C ALA A 10 13.34 2.61 -1.49
N VAL A 11 14.36 1.79 -1.24
CA VAL A 11 14.78 0.74 -2.17
C VAL A 11 13.67 -0.30 -2.39
N VAL A 12 12.99 -0.75 -1.33
CA VAL A 12 11.89 -1.71 -1.45
C VAL A 12 10.74 -1.13 -2.26
N VAL A 13 10.35 0.12 -2.03
CA VAL A 13 9.29 0.79 -2.79
C VAL A 13 9.71 1.02 -4.24
N PHE A 14 10.95 1.42 -4.49
CA PHE A 14 11.48 1.58 -5.84
C PHE A 14 11.43 0.27 -6.63
N VAL A 15 11.93 -0.83 -6.05
CA VAL A 15 11.88 -2.15 -6.68
C VAL A 15 10.44 -2.59 -6.92
N ALA A 16 9.53 -2.36 -5.97
CA ALA A 16 8.12 -2.68 -6.15
C ALA A 16 7.48 -1.86 -7.27
N ALA A 17 7.78 -0.56 -7.39
CA ALA A 17 7.30 0.28 -8.48
C ALA A 17 7.80 -0.20 -9.84
N MET A 18 9.10 -0.56 -9.94
CA MET A 18 9.66 -1.13 -11.16
C MET A 18 9.03 -2.49 -11.52
N LEU A 19 8.84 -3.36 -10.55
CA LEU A 19 8.14 -4.63 -10.76
C LEU A 19 6.70 -4.40 -11.19
N GLN A 20 5.99 -3.44 -10.61
CA GLN A 20 4.62 -3.11 -10.97
C GLN A 20 4.52 -2.73 -12.45
N THR A 21 5.39 -1.87 -12.95
CA THR A 21 5.38 -1.45 -14.35
C THR A 21 5.64 -2.60 -15.32
N VAL A 22 6.54 -3.53 -14.97
CA VAL A 22 6.83 -4.73 -15.77
C VAL A 22 5.68 -5.74 -15.70
N ILE A 23 5.09 -5.95 -14.51
CA ILE A 23 4.00 -6.92 -14.31
C ILE A 23 2.73 -6.46 -15.03
N VAL A 24 2.37 -5.18 -14.94
CA VAL A 24 1.21 -4.61 -15.64
C VAL A 24 1.33 -4.79 -17.14
N SER A 25 2.54 -4.69 -17.69
CA SER A 25 2.78 -4.90 -19.13
C SER A 25 2.76 -6.37 -19.56
N SER A 26 2.98 -7.33 -18.62
CA SER A 26 3.28 -8.74 -18.97
C SER A 26 2.25 -9.76 -18.48
N LEU A 27 1.51 -9.48 -17.41
CA LEU A 27 0.65 -10.47 -16.74
C LEU A 27 -0.77 -9.92 -16.49
N VAL A 28 -1.63 -10.07 -17.48
CA VAL A 28 -3.08 -9.88 -17.31
C VAL A 28 -3.71 -11.24 -17.03
N ALA A 29 -3.87 -11.61 -15.76
CA ALA A 29 -4.55 -12.84 -15.38
C ALA A 29 -6.04 -12.57 -15.14
N GLY A 30 -6.90 -13.08 -16.02
CA GLY A 30 -8.36 -12.97 -15.85
C GLY A 30 -8.93 -11.55 -15.91
N GLY A 31 -8.25 -10.62 -16.57
CA GLY A 31 -8.69 -9.22 -16.72
C GLY A 31 -8.22 -8.25 -15.64
N GLY A 32 -7.49 -8.74 -14.62
CA GLY A 32 -6.88 -7.90 -13.59
C GLY A 32 -5.42 -8.27 -13.32
N THR A 33 -4.67 -7.35 -12.77
CA THR A 33 -3.26 -7.52 -12.42
C THR A 33 -3.06 -7.41 -10.91
N ALA A 34 -2.04 -8.10 -10.39
CA ALA A 34 -1.62 -7.92 -9.00
C ALA A 34 -1.05 -6.51 -8.81
N ASP A 35 -1.51 -5.82 -7.78
CA ASP A 35 -0.93 -4.53 -7.38
C ASP A 35 0.14 -4.74 -6.31
N VAL A 36 1.33 -5.12 -6.78
CA VAL A 36 2.50 -5.40 -5.92
C VAL A 36 2.89 -4.17 -5.13
N LEU A 37 2.83 -2.99 -5.75
CA LEU A 37 3.20 -1.75 -5.09
C LEU A 37 2.22 -1.41 -3.95
N LEU A 38 0.92 -1.56 -4.16
CA LEU A 38 -0.10 -1.40 -3.12
C LEU A 38 0.17 -2.34 -1.95
N VAL A 39 0.42 -3.63 -2.21
CA VAL A 39 0.69 -4.63 -1.16
C VAL A 39 1.96 -4.27 -0.37
N VAL A 40 3.02 -3.79 -1.03
CA VAL A 40 4.26 -3.33 -0.39
C VAL A 40 4.01 -2.09 0.47
N VAL A 41 3.27 -1.11 -0.04
CA VAL A 41 2.92 0.13 0.70
C VAL A 41 2.07 -0.18 1.93
N VAL A 42 1.08 -1.07 1.80
CA VAL A 42 0.27 -1.56 2.93
C VAL A 42 1.14 -2.26 3.96
N ALA A 43 2.03 -3.17 3.53
CA ALA A 43 2.94 -3.86 4.43
C ALA A 43 3.88 -2.89 5.17
N LEU A 44 4.37 -1.87 4.47
CA LEU A 44 5.24 -0.84 5.02
C LEU A 44 4.49 0.03 6.04
N GLY A 45 3.26 0.43 5.74
CA GLY A 45 2.37 1.13 6.67
C GLY A 45 2.15 0.32 7.95
N LEU A 46 1.77 -0.97 7.83
CA LEU A 46 1.60 -1.87 8.97
C LEU A 46 2.85 -1.98 9.85
N VAL A 47 4.05 -2.02 9.24
CA VAL A 47 5.32 -2.20 9.95
C VAL A 47 5.80 -0.89 10.57
N ARG A 48 5.64 0.25 9.88
CA ARG A 48 6.26 1.52 10.24
C ARG A 48 5.29 2.59 10.76
N GLY A 49 4.00 2.42 10.50
CA GLY A 49 2.96 3.34 10.93
C GLY A 49 2.44 4.24 9.80
N ALA A 50 1.47 5.10 10.14
CA ALA A 50 0.68 5.85 9.18
C ALA A 50 1.49 6.85 8.36
N VAL A 51 2.33 7.65 9.01
CA VAL A 51 3.09 8.71 8.31
C VAL A 51 4.12 8.13 7.34
N PRO A 52 4.99 7.18 7.73
CA PRO A 52 5.88 6.53 6.76
C PRO A 52 5.13 5.82 5.63
N GLY A 53 4.03 5.12 5.94
CA GLY A 53 3.18 4.48 4.95
C GLY A 53 2.67 5.46 3.89
N ALA A 54 2.16 6.61 4.32
CA ALA A 54 1.68 7.67 3.42
C ALA A 54 2.80 8.24 2.55
N VAL A 55 3.95 8.59 3.14
CA VAL A 55 5.09 9.19 2.42
C VAL A 55 5.63 8.24 1.35
N PHE A 56 5.85 6.98 1.71
CA PHE A 56 6.35 5.99 0.75
C PHE A 56 5.29 5.59 -0.28
N GLY A 57 4.01 5.60 0.08
CA GLY A 57 2.90 5.44 -0.85
C GLY A 57 2.86 6.55 -1.89
N PHE A 58 3.00 7.81 -1.45
CA PHE A 58 3.07 8.96 -2.35
C PHE A 58 4.25 8.85 -3.32
N MET A 59 5.46 8.59 -2.79
CA MET A 59 6.67 8.48 -3.62
C MET A 59 6.56 7.34 -4.64
N GLY A 60 6.08 6.16 -4.21
CA GLY A 60 5.88 5.01 -5.09
C GLY A 60 4.84 5.30 -6.17
N GLY A 61 3.73 5.96 -5.82
CA GLY A 61 2.69 6.35 -6.76
C GLY A 61 3.17 7.35 -7.81
N VAL A 62 3.89 8.40 -7.39
CA VAL A 62 4.51 9.35 -8.33
C VAL A 62 5.43 8.65 -9.32
N MET A 63 6.21 7.68 -8.85
CA MET A 63 7.11 6.91 -9.74
C MET A 63 6.32 6.13 -10.79
N VAL A 64 5.23 5.47 -10.40
CA VAL A 64 4.38 4.74 -11.34
C VAL A 64 3.71 5.70 -12.31
N ASP A 65 3.07 6.77 -11.82
CA ASP A 65 2.41 7.77 -12.66
C ASP A 65 3.37 8.35 -13.73
N LEU A 66 4.63 8.60 -13.36
CA LEU A 66 5.66 9.11 -14.28
C LEU A 66 6.08 8.08 -15.34
N VAL A 67 6.15 6.80 -14.98
CA VAL A 67 6.60 5.74 -15.89
C VAL A 67 5.48 5.31 -16.84
N THR A 68 4.24 5.26 -16.34
CA THR A 68 3.07 4.83 -17.14
C THR A 68 2.52 5.94 -18.03
N LEU A 69 2.92 7.20 -17.80
CA LEU A 69 2.37 8.39 -18.46
C LEU A 69 0.84 8.47 -18.35
N ASP A 70 0.30 7.88 -17.30
CA ASP A 70 -1.11 7.93 -16.95
C ASP A 70 -1.48 9.27 -16.29
N THR A 71 -2.76 9.47 -15.96
CA THR A 71 -3.21 10.71 -15.32
C THR A 71 -2.45 10.93 -14.00
N MET A 72 -1.52 11.90 -14.04
CA MET A 72 -0.61 12.17 -12.91
C MET A 72 -1.38 12.47 -11.62
N GLY A 73 -1.00 11.77 -10.56
CA GLY A 73 -1.49 12.01 -9.20
C GLY A 73 -2.55 11.02 -8.73
N ILE A 74 -3.22 10.28 -9.60
CA ILE A 74 -4.26 9.31 -9.19
C ILE A 74 -3.62 8.19 -8.37
N THR A 75 -2.61 7.51 -8.91
CA THR A 75 -1.91 6.42 -8.20
C THR A 75 -1.22 6.92 -6.95
N SER A 76 -0.62 8.11 -7.02
CA SER A 76 0.02 8.74 -5.85
C SER A 76 -0.97 8.99 -4.72
N LEU A 77 -2.16 9.50 -5.02
CA LEU A 77 -3.19 9.79 -4.02
C LEU A 77 -3.76 8.50 -3.43
N VAL A 78 -4.09 7.53 -4.29
CA VAL A 78 -4.60 6.21 -3.87
C VAL A 78 -3.60 5.52 -2.93
N LEU A 79 -2.32 5.44 -3.31
CA LEU A 79 -1.30 4.77 -2.51
C LEU A 79 -0.93 5.54 -1.23
N THR A 80 -1.04 6.87 -1.23
CA THR A 80 -0.88 7.67 -0.02
C THR A 80 -1.93 7.31 1.02
N LEU A 81 -3.19 7.28 0.61
CA LEU A 81 -4.30 6.90 1.49
C LEU A 81 -4.19 5.44 1.93
N ALA A 82 -3.85 4.53 1.01
CA ALA A 82 -3.64 3.12 1.31
C ALA A 82 -2.56 2.93 2.39
N GLY A 83 -1.41 3.57 2.26
CA GLY A 83 -0.31 3.52 3.22
C GLY A 83 -0.67 4.13 4.56
N PHE A 84 -1.38 5.26 4.56
CA PHE A 84 -1.86 5.93 5.77
C PHE A 84 -2.83 5.04 6.56
N TRP A 85 -3.89 4.54 5.91
CA TRP A 85 -4.90 3.70 6.57
C TRP A 85 -4.33 2.36 7.04
N ALA A 86 -3.44 1.74 6.25
CA ALA A 86 -2.72 0.54 6.69
C ALA A 86 -1.93 0.80 7.97
N GLY A 87 -1.21 1.92 8.01
CA GLY A 87 -0.45 2.31 9.18
C GLY A 87 -1.32 2.57 10.41
N ARG A 88 -2.42 3.30 10.25
CA ARG A 88 -3.41 3.54 11.32
C ARG A 88 -4.00 2.23 11.86
N TYR A 89 -4.37 1.33 10.95
CA TYR A 89 -4.85 0.01 11.35
C TYR A 89 -3.80 -0.77 12.14
N GLY A 90 -2.53 -0.75 11.71
CA GLY A 90 -1.43 -1.38 12.44
C GLY A 90 -1.15 -0.78 13.82
N GLU A 91 -1.35 0.54 13.97
CA GLU A 91 -1.20 1.25 15.25
C GLU A 91 -2.32 0.92 16.24
N THR A 92 -3.55 0.75 15.76
CA THR A 92 -4.73 0.51 16.61
C THR A 92 -4.99 -0.96 16.91
N THR A 93 -4.77 -1.87 15.95
CA THR A 93 -5.16 -3.29 16.07
C THR A 93 -4.05 -4.18 16.60
N GLY A 94 -2.83 -3.66 16.67
CA GLY A 94 -1.64 -4.43 17.07
C GLY A 94 -0.95 -5.10 15.88
N ARG A 95 0.31 -4.75 15.68
CA ARG A 95 1.16 -5.18 14.56
C ARG A 95 1.49 -6.68 14.56
N ASP A 96 1.23 -7.39 15.66
CA ASP A 96 1.65 -8.77 15.84
C ASP A 96 0.55 -9.80 15.52
N ARG A 97 -0.64 -9.38 15.10
CA ARG A 97 -1.69 -10.31 14.70
C ARG A 97 -1.34 -10.96 13.36
N ARG A 98 -1.32 -12.30 13.35
CA ARG A 98 -0.91 -13.13 12.19
C ARG A 98 -1.73 -12.82 10.91
N PHE A 99 -3.00 -12.48 11.06
CA PHE A 99 -3.91 -12.20 9.94
C PHE A 99 -4.08 -10.71 9.62
N ALA A 100 -3.45 -9.81 10.40
CA ALA A 100 -3.55 -8.38 10.16
C ALA A 100 -3.15 -7.96 8.74
N PRO A 101 -2.07 -8.50 8.12
CA PRO A 101 -1.72 -8.16 6.75
C PRO A 101 -2.78 -8.56 5.73
N VAL A 102 -3.40 -9.73 5.91
CA VAL A 102 -4.43 -10.25 4.99
C VAL A 102 -5.68 -9.36 5.03
N ILE A 103 -6.14 -9.03 6.24
CA ILE A 103 -7.31 -8.16 6.44
C ILE A 103 -7.02 -6.76 5.90
N ALA A 104 -5.86 -6.20 6.21
CA ALA A 104 -5.47 -4.86 5.74
C ALA A 104 -5.36 -4.81 4.21
N VAL A 105 -4.66 -5.75 3.59
CA VAL A 105 -4.53 -5.81 2.13
C VAL A 105 -5.89 -5.97 1.47
N GLY A 106 -6.74 -6.89 1.96
CA GLY A 106 -8.08 -7.09 1.42
C GLY A 106 -8.94 -5.83 1.50
N ALA A 107 -9.07 -5.23 2.67
CA ALA A 107 -9.85 -4.03 2.88
C ALA A 107 -9.33 -2.85 2.04
N ILE A 108 -8.02 -2.65 2.03
CA ILE A 108 -7.40 -1.52 1.31
C ILE A 108 -7.44 -1.73 -0.20
N THR A 109 -7.33 -2.95 -0.72
CA THR A 109 -7.51 -3.23 -2.16
C THR A 109 -8.90 -2.81 -2.62
N VAL A 110 -9.95 -3.14 -1.85
CA VAL A 110 -11.32 -2.72 -2.18
C VAL A 110 -11.47 -1.20 -2.10
N LEU A 111 -10.97 -0.58 -1.03
CA LEU A 111 -11.04 0.88 -0.86
C LEU A 111 -10.25 1.62 -1.95
N ALA A 112 -9.06 1.15 -2.28
CA ALA A 112 -8.23 1.71 -3.35
C ALA A 112 -8.90 1.60 -4.71
N GLY A 113 -9.50 0.43 -5.01
CA GLY A 113 -10.26 0.23 -6.24
C GLY A 113 -11.48 1.14 -6.35
N LEU A 114 -12.26 1.27 -5.27
CA LEU A 114 -13.40 2.19 -5.23
C LEU A 114 -12.97 3.66 -5.35
N PHE A 115 -11.91 4.03 -4.66
CA PHE A 115 -11.39 5.40 -4.70
C PHE A 115 -10.81 5.74 -6.07
N GLY A 116 -10.04 4.83 -6.68
CA GLY A 116 -9.57 4.96 -8.06
C GLY A 116 -10.72 5.08 -9.05
N PHE A 117 -11.77 4.26 -8.89
CA PHE A 117 -13.00 4.37 -9.69
C PHE A 117 -13.59 5.78 -9.63
N VAL A 118 -13.76 6.33 -8.43
CA VAL A 118 -14.33 7.68 -8.25
C VAL A 118 -13.45 8.74 -8.92
N LEU A 119 -12.13 8.66 -8.77
CA LEU A 119 -11.20 9.61 -9.37
C LEU A 119 -11.26 9.57 -10.91
N HIS A 120 -11.17 8.39 -11.52
CA HIS A 120 -11.27 8.24 -12.99
C HIS A 120 -12.64 8.70 -13.51
N TYR A 121 -13.71 8.38 -12.78
CA TYR A 121 -15.05 8.84 -13.14
C TYR A 121 -15.17 10.38 -13.11
N MET A 122 -14.61 11.03 -12.07
CA MET A 122 -14.61 12.49 -11.96
C MET A 122 -13.78 13.19 -13.07
N LEU A 123 -12.79 12.50 -13.62
CA LEU A 123 -11.97 12.97 -14.72
C LEU A 123 -12.61 12.71 -16.11
N GLY A 124 -13.79 12.10 -16.14
CA GLY A 124 -14.48 11.77 -17.38
C GLY A 124 -13.99 10.49 -18.08
N GLU A 125 -13.16 9.69 -17.40
CA GLU A 125 -12.62 8.43 -17.92
C GLU A 125 -13.55 7.24 -17.59
N GLU A 126 -14.83 7.32 -18.00
CA GLU A 126 -15.87 6.34 -17.62
C GLU A 126 -15.55 4.90 -18.04
N VAL A 127 -14.91 4.70 -19.20
CA VAL A 127 -14.56 3.37 -19.72
C VAL A 127 -13.50 2.74 -18.84
N VAL A 128 -12.46 3.50 -18.46
CA VAL A 128 -11.37 3.05 -17.58
C VAL A 128 -11.92 2.75 -16.19
N ALA A 129 -12.74 3.66 -15.65
CA ALA A 129 -13.37 3.50 -14.35
C ALA A 129 -14.22 2.21 -14.28
N ARG A 130 -15.09 1.99 -15.27
CA ARG A 130 -15.96 0.79 -15.30
C ARG A 130 -15.16 -0.50 -15.43
N HIS A 131 -14.12 -0.52 -16.27
CA HIS A 131 -13.25 -1.69 -16.43
C HIS A 131 -12.52 -2.03 -15.12
N ALA A 132 -11.96 -1.02 -14.46
CA ALA A 132 -11.25 -1.19 -13.21
C ALA A 132 -12.15 -1.82 -12.11
N LEU A 133 -13.39 -1.35 -12.00
CA LEU A 133 -14.30 -1.84 -10.96
C LEU A 133 -14.89 -3.22 -11.29
N VAL A 134 -15.40 -3.41 -12.51
CA VAL A 134 -16.21 -4.60 -12.85
C VAL A 134 -15.35 -5.81 -13.20
N THR A 135 -14.23 -5.59 -13.90
CA THR A 135 -13.41 -6.69 -14.43
C THR A 135 -12.10 -6.90 -13.70
N ALA A 136 -11.44 -5.83 -13.25
CA ALA A 136 -10.10 -5.91 -12.69
C ALA A 136 -10.08 -6.08 -11.16
N LEU A 137 -11.09 -5.59 -10.44
CA LEU A 137 -11.06 -5.58 -8.96
C LEU A 137 -11.07 -6.99 -8.37
N ALA A 138 -11.90 -7.91 -8.88
CA ALA A 138 -12.00 -9.24 -8.32
C ALA A 138 -10.72 -10.07 -8.46
N PRO A 139 -10.10 -10.19 -9.66
CA PRO A 139 -8.82 -10.89 -9.78
C PRO A 139 -7.67 -10.16 -9.07
N ALA A 140 -7.63 -8.83 -9.09
CA ALA A 140 -6.66 -8.06 -8.32
C ALA A 140 -6.76 -8.33 -6.81
N PHE A 141 -7.98 -8.40 -6.28
CA PHE A 141 -8.22 -8.71 -4.87
C PHE A 141 -7.64 -10.08 -4.49
N VAL A 142 -7.90 -11.13 -5.27
CA VAL A 142 -7.40 -12.48 -5.01
C VAL A 142 -5.87 -12.53 -5.09
N LEU A 143 -5.29 -11.90 -6.12
CA LEU A 143 -3.84 -11.85 -6.29
C LEU A 143 -3.15 -11.07 -5.16
N ASN A 144 -3.69 -9.91 -4.79
CA ASN A 144 -3.14 -9.10 -3.69
C ASN A 144 -3.24 -9.84 -2.36
N LEU A 145 -4.33 -10.58 -2.13
CA LEU A 145 -4.50 -11.39 -0.92
C LEU A 145 -3.46 -12.53 -0.84
N ALA A 146 -3.18 -13.20 -1.96
CA ALA A 146 -2.15 -14.22 -2.04
C ALA A 146 -0.75 -13.65 -1.75
N LEU A 147 -0.48 -12.42 -2.21
CA LEU A 147 0.78 -11.72 -1.97
C LEU A 147 0.90 -11.10 -0.57
N ALA A 148 -0.20 -10.93 0.17
CA ALA A 148 -0.22 -10.22 1.44
C ALA A 148 0.78 -10.77 2.46
N LEU A 149 0.80 -12.08 2.67
CA LEU A 149 1.69 -12.71 3.67
C LEU A 149 3.17 -12.73 3.24
N PRO A 150 3.54 -13.19 2.03
CA PRO A 150 4.94 -13.24 1.62
C PRO A 150 5.56 -11.85 1.51
N VAL A 151 4.83 -10.88 0.96
CA VAL A 151 5.31 -9.50 0.84
C VAL A 151 5.45 -8.85 2.21
N HIS A 152 4.46 -9.03 3.11
CA HIS A 152 4.57 -8.51 4.48
C HIS A 152 5.78 -9.08 5.22
N ALA A 153 6.04 -10.39 5.10
CA ALA A 153 7.20 -11.04 5.70
C ALA A 153 8.51 -10.47 5.14
N LEU A 154 8.58 -10.25 3.83
CA LEU A 154 9.74 -9.67 3.15
C LEU A 154 10.00 -8.24 3.61
N VAL A 155 8.97 -7.37 3.58
CA VAL A 155 9.06 -5.98 4.03
C VAL A 155 9.49 -5.90 5.49
N ARG A 156 8.91 -6.74 6.36
CA ARG A 156 9.28 -6.80 7.78
C ARG A 156 10.74 -7.20 7.99
N ARG A 157 11.28 -8.11 7.17
CA ARG A 157 12.70 -8.49 7.22
C ARG A 157 13.61 -7.37 6.71
N ALA A 158 13.26 -6.75 5.59
CA ALA A 158 14.07 -5.72 4.96
C ALA A 158 14.14 -4.43 5.77
N VAL A 159 12.98 -3.99 6.30
CA VAL A 159 12.87 -2.66 6.92
C VAL A 159 12.98 -2.75 8.45
N GLY A 160 12.77 -3.93 9.05
CA GLY A 160 12.78 -4.16 10.50
C GLY A 160 11.51 -3.65 11.20
N LYS A 161 11.33 -4.04 12.47
CA LYS A 161 10.19 -3.57 13.29
C LYS A 161 10.36 -2.07 13.59
N GLY A 162 9.30 -1.29 13.41
CA GLY A 162 9.23 0.07 13.92
C GLY A 162 9.36 0.09 15.45
N ALA A 163 9.99 1.12 16.01
CA ALA A 163 9.95 1.34 17.45
C ALA A 163 8.49 1.41 17.90
N ARG A 164 8.14 0.71 18.97
CA ARG A 164 6.86 0.95 19.66
C ARG A 164 6.82 2.43 20.04
N PRO A 165 5.68 3.12 19.88
CA PRO A 165 5.50 4.37 20.61
C PRO A 165 5.76 4.04 22.09
N GLU A 166 6.74 4.69 22.70
CA GLU A 166 6.92 4.60 24.13
C GLU A 166 5.58 4.99 24.76
N ALA A 167 5.02 4.08 25.57
CA ALA A 167 3.90 4.43 26.41
C ALA A 167 4.32 5.69 27.18
N SER A 168 3.54 6.75 27.05
CA SER A 168 3.78 7.98 27.82
C SER A 168 4.04 7.56 29.27
N PRO A 169 5.10 8.07 29.92
CA PRO A 169 5.32 7.77 31.31
C PRO A 169 4.04 8.12 32.07
N GLU A 170 3.50 7.13 32.77
CA GLU A 170 2.41 7.38 33.71
C GLU A 170 2.80 8.59 34.55
N VAL A 171 2.01 9.65 34.44
CA VAL A 171 2.12 10.78 35.35
C VAL A 171 1.72 10.22 36.70
N GLU A 172 2.73 9.89 37.49
CA GLU A 172 2.56 9.51 38.89
C GLU A 172 1.94 10.72 39.59
N VAL A 173 0.61 10.68 39.72
CA VAL A 173 -0.13 11.68 40.49
C VAL A 173 0.26 11.41 41.92
N MET A 174 1.25 12.17 42.44
CA MET A 174 1.50 12.25 43.85
C MET A 174 0.28 12.88 44.51
N VAL A 175 -0.46 12.06 45.23
CA VAL A 175 -1.48 12.46 46.20
C VAL A 175 -0.79 12.69 47.56
#